data_6d6e9ff958e754594fc0e2efcb1017a2
#
_entry.id   6d6e9ff958e754594fc0e2efcb1017a2
#
_cell.length_a   1.000
_cell.length_b   1.000
_cell.length_c   1.000
_cell.angle_alpha   90.00
_cell.angle_beta   90.00
_cell.angle_gamma   90.00
#
_symmetry.space_group_name_H-M   'P 1'
#
loop_
_entity.id
_entity.type
_entity.pdbx_description
1 polymer ?
#
loop_
_entity_poly.entity_id
_entity_poly.type
_entity_poly.pdbx_seq_one_letter_code
_entity_poly.pdbx_strand_id
1 'polypeptide(L)'
;MAMIRLKTYLLLALVSTLALSSCEKPSEEWREQSLRVMSYNVHNCKGTDGVRDYARVAGVISKYDPDLVAIQEVDSMTSRQKRDVTAQLAARTGYYGYFAPAIPHTGGKYGVAILSKKPVLSIRQYELPCSSEIRTLAVAEYKDYYFICTHFSLHEEYRLKAVEIAREVVAGLDKPVLLAGDLNAYPDSKPLKKFEEFMVVLNDTSKPTFSATNPSKCIDYVLGAGAHFVVKKSFSGIGCQASDHLPIYVDVEIKKQ
;
A
#
# COMPACT_ATOMS: atom_id res chain seq x y z
N MET A 1 -81.47 -3.44 -50.21
CA MET A 1 -80.31 -4.32 -49.93
C MET A 1 -79.08 -3.50 -49.99
N ALA A 2 -78.48 -3.11 -48.87
CA ALA A 2 -77.29 -2.29 -48.77
C ALA A 2 -76.11 -3.20 -48.31
N MET A 3 -75.10 -3.30 -49.15
CA MET A 3 -73.88 -4.01 -48.85
C MET A 3 -72.97 -3.13 -48.01
N ILE A 4 -72.67 -3.54 -46.79
CA ILE A 4 -71.70 -2.91 -45.88
C ILE A 4 -70.28 -3.45 -46.27
N ARG A 5 -69.42 -2.57 -46.75
CA ARG A 5 -67.97 -2.87 -46.98
C ARG A 5 -67.20 -2.69 -45.67
N LEU A 6 -66.65 -3.76 -45.14
CA LEU A 6 -65.77 -3.79 -44.01
C LEU A 6 -64.34 -3.35 -44.46
N LYS A 7 -63.83 -2.21 -43.92
CA LYS A 7 -62.44 -1.77 -44.15
C LYS A 7 -61.57 -2.34 -43.02
N THR A 8 -60.68 -3.25 -43.41
CA THR A 8 -59.65 -3.80 -42.51
C THR A 8 -58.50 -2.78 -42.42
N TYR A 9 -58.23 -2.22 -41.22
CA TYR A 9 -57.04 -1.40 -40.97
C TYR A 9 -55.92 -2.32 -40.46
N LEU A 10 -54.87 -2.43 -41.25
CA LEU A 10 -53.62 -3.12 -40.85
C LEU A 10 -52.81 -2.17 -39.99
N LEU A 11 -52.72 -2.45 -38.71
CA LEU A 11 -51.87 -1.68 -37.77
C LEU A 11 -50.46 -2.26 -37.86
N LEU A 12 -49.53 -1.56 -38.52
CA LEU A 12 -48.11 -1.86 -38.47
C LEU A 12 -47.54 -1.35 -37.10
N ALA A 13 -47.28 -2.26 -36.18
CA ALA A 13 -46.52 -1.96 -34.97
C ALA A 13 -45.05 -1.89 -35.30
N LEU A 14 -44.48 -0.69 -35.35
CA LEU A 14 -43.05 -0.43 -35.46
C LEU A 14 -42.41 -0.72 -34.09
N VAL A 15 -41.80 -1.86 -33.92
CA VAL A 15 -41.00 -2.19 -32.73
C VAL A 15 -39.61 -1.52 -32.91
N SER A 16 -39.43 -0.35 -32.35
CA SER A 16 -38.12 0.29 -32.27
C SER A 16 -37.33 -0.38 -31.12
N THR A 17 -36.40 -1.26 -31.48
CA THR A 17 -35.38 -1.77 -30.58
C THR A 17 -34.41 -0.63 -30.26
N LEU A 18 -34.57 0.02 -29.10
CA LEU A 18 -33.52 0.84 -28.53
C LEU A 18 -32.39 -0.08 -28.12
N ALA A 19 -31.33 -0.11 -28.92
CA ALA A 19 -30.04 -0.65 -28.49
C ALA A 19 -29.48 0.31 -27.42
N LEU A 20 -29.59 -0.06 -26.14
CA LEU A 20 -28.83 0.55 -25.09
C LEU A 20 -27.36 0.19 -25.32
N SER A 21 -26.66 1.01 -26.08
CA SER A 21 -25.21 1.01 -26.12
C SER A 21 -24.74 1.44 -24.73
N SER A 22 -24.32 0.48 -23.91
CA SER A 22 -23.56 0.77 -22.71
C SER A 22 -22.26 1.41 -23.18
N CYS A 23 -22.19 2.73 -23.10
CA CYS A 23 -20.96 3.47 -23.28
C CYS A 23 -20.08 3.17 -22.06
N GLU A 24 -19.40 2.01 -22.06
CA GLU A 24 -18.29 1.79 -21.18
C GLU A 24 -17.28 2.88 -21.53
N LYS A 25 -17.08 3.82 -20.58
CA LYS A 25 -15.98 4.77 -20.69
C LYS A 25 -14.71 3.93 -20.81
N PRO A 26 -13.89 4.11 -21.87
CA PRO A 26 -12.62 3.41 -21.95
C PRO A 26 -11.88 3.68 -20.66
N SER A 27 -11.44 2.64 -19.97
CA SER A 27 -10.60 2.77 -18.78
C SER A 27 -9.40 3.63 -19.21
N GLU A 28 -9.23 4.80 -18.55
CA GLU A 28 -8.13 5.68 -18.89
C GLU A 28 -6.83 4.91 -18.60
N GLU A 29 -6.11 4.56 -19.65
CA GLU A 29 -4.91 3.75 -19.58
C GLU A 29 -3.88 4.45 -18.68
N TRP A 30 -3.29 3.72 -17.71
CA TRP A 30 -2.30 4.26 -16.79
C TRP A 30 -1.03 4.74 -17.53
N ARG A 31 -0.32 5.71 -16.95
CA ARG A 31 0.89 6.30 -17.51
C ARG A 31 2.13 5.80 -16.76
N GLU A 32 3.24 5.69 -17.49
CA GLU A 32 4.54 5.38 -16.91
C GLU A 32 4.92 6.41 -15.82
N GLN A 33 5.53 5.93 -14.74
CA GLN A 33 5.88 6.73 -13.57
C GLN A 33 7.36 6.56 -13.21
N SER A 34 7.94 7.60 -12.63
CA SER A 34 9.22 7.51 -11.92
C SER A 34 8.96 7.94 -10.48
N LEU A 35 9.21 7.07 -9.52
CA LEU A 35 8.81 7.24 -8.13
C LEU A 35 9.94 6.83 -7.18
N ARG A 36 10.09 7.57 -6.07
CA ARG A 36 10.79 7.10 -4.89
C ARG A 36 9.78 6.53 -3.90
N VAL A 37 9.92 5.25 -3.60
CA VAL A 37 9.02 4.49 -2.71
C VAL A 37 9.81 4.08 -1.46
N MET A 38 9.31 4.47 -0.29
CA MET A 38 9.93 4.18 1.00
C MET A 38 9.07 3.22 1.82
N SER A 39 9.72 2.29 2.55
CA SER A 39 9.15 1.59 3.69
C SER A 39 9.88 2.01 4.96
N TYR A 40 9.14 2.30 6.02
CA TYR A 40 9.71 2.67 7.30
C TYR A 40 8.84 2.24 8.47
N ASN A 41 9.23 1.17 9.16
CA ASN A 41 8.67 0.87 10.48
C ASN A 41 9.23 1.91 11.46
N VAL A 42 8.35 2.72 12.06
CA VAL A 42 8.73 3.87 12.88
C VAL A 42 8.72 3.56 14.39
N HIS A 43 8.39 2.31 14.78
CA HIS A 43 8.33 1.91 16.19
C HIS A 43 7.59 2.95 17.04
N ASN A 44 6.38 3.33 16.64
CA ASN A 44 5.59 4.43 17.22
C ASN A 44 6.40 5.72 17.48
N CYS A 45 7.30 6.07 16.55
CA CYS A 45 8.24 7.19 16.60
C CYS A 45 9.21 7.15 17.79
N LYS A 46 9.48 5.97 18.36
CA LYS A 46 10.44 5.76 19.44
C LYS A 46 11.79 5.36 18.84
N GLY A 47 12.78 6.20 19.05
CA GLY A 47 14.14 5.93 18.61
C GLY A 47 14.88 4.91 19.47
N THR A 48 16.08 4.53 19.03
CA THR A 48 16.97 3.60 19.73
C THR A 48 17.41 4.11 21.12
N ASP A 49 17.30 5.42 21.35
CA ASP A 49 17.51 6.08 22.65
C ASP A 49 16.28 6.00 23.59
N GLY A 50 15.20 5.36 23.16
CA GLY A 50 13.96 5.26 23.91
C GLY A 50 13.06 6.49 23.85
N VAL A 51 13.48 7.59 23.21
CA VAL A 51 12.74 8.86 23.11
C VAL A 51 11.79 8.83 21.92
N ARG A 52 10.52 9.23 22.14
CA ARG A 52 9.54 9.43 21.06
C ARG A 52 9.67 10.83 20.48
N ASP A 53 9.94 10.92 19.18
CA ASP A 53 10.13 12.19 18.50
C ASP A 53 9.61 12.15 17.05
N TYR A 54 8.45 12.80 16.84
CA TYR A 54 7.84 12.91 15.51
C TYR A 54 8.68 13.75 14.55
N ALA A 55 9.38 14.79 15.06
CA ALA A 55 10.18 15.67 14.21
C ALA A 55 11.39 14.90 13.66
N ARG A 56 11.97 14.01 14.47
CA ARG A 56 13.08 13.14 14.07
C ARG A 56 12.68 12.19 12.95
N VAL A 57 11.52 11.49 13.08
CA VAL A 57 11.01 10.61 12.04
C VAL A 57 10.63 11.39 10.78
N ALA A 58 9.94 12.52 10.93
CA ALA A 58 9.61 13.40 9.79
C ALA A 58 10.86 13.94 9.10
N GLY A 59 11.91 14.28 9.86
CA GLY A 59 13.21 14.70 9.33
C GLY A 59 13.88 13.61 8.48
N VAL A 60 13.76 12.33 8.87
CA VAL A 60 14.26 11.20 8.06
C VAL A 60 13.47 11.10 6.74
N ILE A 61 12.13 11.20 6.79
CA ILE A 61 11.29 11.16 5.59
C ILE A 61 11.65 12.34 4.66
N SER A 62 11.69 13.57 5.20
CA SER A 62 12.01 14.77 4.41
C SER A 62 13.42 14.73 3.81
N LYS A 63 14.40 14.17 4.53
CA LYS A 63 15.79 14.02 4.04
C LYS A 63 15.86 13.17 2.77
N TYR A 64 15.07 12.12 2.69
CA TYR A 64 15.07 11.21 1.54
C TYR A 64 14.03 11.58 0.48
N ASP A 65 13.11 12.47 0.80
CA ASP A 65 12.09 13.04 -0.10
C ASP A 65 11.36 12.01 -0.98
N PRO A 66 10.77 10.93 -0.39
CA PRO A 66 10.05 9.91 -1.16
C PRO A 66 8.72 10.44 -1.70
N ASP A 67 8.24 9.89 -2.81
CA ASP A 67 6.90 10.18 -3.34
C ASP A 67 5.81 9.45 -2.56
N LEU A 68 6.15 8.23 -2.08
CA LEU A 68 5.27 7.33 -1.34
C LEU A 68 6.02 6.76 -0.13
N VAL A 69 5.35 6.72 1.02
CA VAL A 69 5.89 6.12 2.25
C VAL A 69 4.88 5.16 2.85
N ALA A 70 5.26 3.91 2.99
CA ALA A 70 4.58 2.94 3.83
C ALA A 70 5.16 3.00 5.24
N ILE A 71 4.32 3.30 6.23
CA ILE A 71 4.73 3.45 7.63
C ILE A 71 4.08 2.36 8.46
N GLN A 72 4.86 1.63 9.21
CA GLN A 72 4.39 0.60 10.12
C GLN A 72 4.52 1.07 11.57
N GLU A 73 3.80 0.42 12.47
CA GLU A 73 3.76 0.70 13.91
C GLU A 73 3.29 2.11 14.27
N VAL A 74 2.16 2.49 13.73
CA VAL A 74 1.58 3.83 13.91
C VAL A 74 0.47 3.80 14.97
N ASP A 75 0.60 4.67 15.97
CA ASP A 75 -0.44 4.91 16.96
C ASP A 75 -1.36 6.07 16.54
N SER A 76 -2.65 5.98 16.92
CA SER A 76 -3.58 7.09 16.88
C SER A 76 -4.34 7.17 18.21
N MET A 77 -4.13 8.25 18.98
CA MET A 77 -4.84 8.57 20.23
C MET A 77 -4.72 7.49 21.33
N THR A 78 -3.62 6.74 21.37
CA THR A 78 -3.38 5.72 22.40
C THR A 78 -2.93 6.36 23.73
N SER A 79 -2.98 5.60 24.83
CA SER A 79 -2.53 6.09 26.15
C SER A 79 -1.03 6.45 26.17
N ARG A 80 -0.20 5.75 25.38
CA ARG A 80 1.24 6.05 25.22
C ARG A 80 1.51 7.20 24.25
N GLN A 81 0.56 7.50 23.35
CA GLN A 81 0.64 8.59 22.36
C GLN A 81 -0.74 9.25 22.18
N LYS A 82 -1.02 10.30 22.97
CA LYS A 82 -2.28 11.05 22.93
C LYS A 82 -2.40 11.96 21.70
N ARG A 83 -1.85 11.54 20.57
CA ARG A 83 -1.88 12.26 19.28
C ARG A 83 -2.05 11.26 18.15
N ASP A 84 -2.58 11.71 17.05
CA ASP A 84 -2.57 10.97 15.78
C ASP A 84 -1.18 11.10 15.15
N VAL A 85 -0.40 10.02 15.16
CA VAL A 85 0.98 10.01 14.63
C VAL A 85 1.00 10.30 13.15
N THR A 86 0.04 9.77 12.38
CA THR A 86 -0.06 10.01 10.93
C THR A 86 -0.24 11.51 10.65
N ALA A 87 -1.18 12.16 11.36
CA ALA A 87 -1.40 13.59 11.22
C ALA A 87 -0.16 14.41 11.64
N GLN A 88 0.56 13.98 12.70
CA GLN A 88 1.81 14.63 13.12
C GLN A 88 2.91 14.53 12.08
N LEU A 89 3.08 13.38 11.43
CA LEU A 89 4.07 13.20 10.38
C LEU A 89 3.67 13.95 9.11
N ALA A 90 2.41 13.85 8.69
CA ALA A 90 1.87 14.55 7.53
C ALA A 90 2.07 16.07 7.64
N ALA A 91 1.73 16.68 8.79
CA ALA A 91 1.89 18.11 9.01
C ALA A 91 3.35 18.57 8.97
N ARG A 92 4.31 17.74 9.39
CA ARG A 92 5.74 18.08 9.40
C ARG A 92 6.43 17.88 8.06
N THR A 93 5.94 16.94 7.25
CA THR A 93 6.51 16.63 5.93
C THR A 93 5.83 17.40 4.80
N GLY A 94 4.62 17.93 5.02
CA GLY A 94 3.78 18.51 3.98
C GLY A 94 3.10 17.48 3.09
N TYR A 95 3.05 16.21 3.51
CA TYR A 95 2.47 15.11 2.76
C TYR A 95 0.99 14.90 3.13
N TYR A 96 0.24 14.25 2.24
CA TYR A 96 -1.06 13.67 2.57
C TYR A 96 -0.83 12.43 3.42
N GLY A 97 -1.59 12.29 4.50
CA GLY A 97 -1.47 11.18 5.45
C GLY A 97 -2.76 10.38 5.57
N TYR A 98 -2.66 9.05 5.53
CA TYR A 98 -3.81 8.13 5.60
C TYR A 98 -3.49 7.01 6.59
N PHE A 99 -4.20 7.03 7.72
CA PHE A 99 -4.07 6.00 8.75
C PHE A 99 -5.00 4.83 8.48
N ALA A 100 -4.46 3.60 8.53
CA ALA A 100 -5.19 2.35 8.41
C ALA A 100 -5.08 1.56 9.73
N PRO A 101 -6.09 1.64 10.61
CA PRO A 101 -6.08 0.94 11.88
C PRO A 101 -6.16 -0.57 11.70
N ALA A 102 -5.33 -1.31 12.43
CA ALA A 102 -5.39 -2.77 12.52
C ALA A 102 -6.19 -3.22 13.75
N ILE A 103 -5.90 -2.61 14.92
CA ILE A 103 -6.51 -3.00 16.19
C ILE A 103 -6.84 -1.77 17.07
N PRO A 104 -7.84 -1.89 17.98
CA PRO A 104 -7.92 -1.03 19.16
C PRO A 104 -6.67 -1.23 20.04
N HIS A 105 -6.09 -0.15 20.53
CA HIS A 105 -4.91 -0.22 21.39
C HIS A 105 -4.97 0.87 22.46
N THR A 106 -5.00 0.46 23.73
CA THR A 106 -4.91 1.34 24.94
C THR A 106 -5.70 2.65 24.83
N GLY A 107 -6.99 2.56 24.47
CA GLY A 107 -7.91 3.70 24.35
C GLY A 107 -7.88 4.43 23.00
N GLY A 108 -6.99 4.05 22.10
CA GLY A 108 -6.89 4.54 20.72
C GLY A 108 -6.83 3.38 19.72
N LYS A 109 -6.04 3.56 18.67
CA LYS A 109 -5.85 2.57 17.60
C LYS A 109 -4.37 2.43 17.24
N TYR A 110 -4.00 1.26 16.72
CA TYR A 110 -2.67 0.96 16.22
C TYR A 110 -2.79 0.31 14.85
N GLY A 111 -1.84 0.59 13.95
CA GLY A 111 -1.89 0.07 12.60
C GLY A 111 -0.73 0.53 11.73
N VAL A 112 -1.04 0.77 10.45
CA VAL A 112 -0.10 1.29 9.46
C VAL A 112 -0.59 2.63 8.89
N ALA A 113 0.28 3.34 8.19
CA ALA A 113 -0.10 4.57 7.50
C ALA A 113 0.58 4.69 6.14
N ILE A 114 -0.03 5.44 5.25
CA ILE A 114 0.56 5.88 3.99
C ILE A 114 0.75 7.38 4.07
N LEU A 115 1.97 7.85 3.74
CA LEU A 115 2.19 9.26 3.42
C LEU A 115 2.54 9.38 1.93
N SER A 116 2.06 10.42 1.27
CA SER A 116 2.34 10.66 -0.14
C SER A 116 2.34 12.14 -0.51
N LYS A 117 3.13 12.50 -1.54
CA LYS A 117 3.14 13.86 -2.10
C LYS A 117 1.85 14.19 -2.87
N LYS A 118 1.12 13.18 -3.33
CA LYS A 118 -0.13 13.32 -4.09
C LYS A 118 -1.31 12.78 -3.28
N PRO A 119 -2.51 13.37 -3.38
CA PRO A 119 -3.70 12.80 -2.76
C PRO A 119 -4.07 11.48 -3.45
N VAL A 120 -4.69 10.56 -2.68
CA VAL A 120 -5.25 9.32 -3.21
C VAL A 120 -6.63 9.55 -3.82
N LEU A 121 -7.01 8.70 -4.77
CA LEU A 121 -8.38 8.63 -5.30
C LEU A 121 -9.30 7.87 -4.33
N SER A 122 -8.79 6.77 -3.77
CA SER A 122 -9.51 5.96 -2.78
C SER A 122 -8.54 5.23 -1.85
N ILE A 123 -9.03 4.80 -0.68
CA ILE A 123 -8.33 3.87 0.21
C ILE A 123 -9.26 2.70 0.54
N ARG A 124 -8.74 1.48 0.40
CA ARG A 124 -9.36 0.24 0.85
C ARG A 124 -8.46 -0.42 1.87
N GLN A 125 -9.05 -1.18 2.79
CA GLN A 125 -8.33 -1.86 3.85
C GLN A 125 -8.78 -3.31 3.93
N TYR A 126 -7.83 -4.22 4.15
CA TYR A 126 -8.06 -5.66 4.32
C TYR A 126 -7.41 -6.11 5.62
N GLU A 127 -8.15 -6.90 6.38
CA GLU A 127 -7.64 -7.51 7.60
C GLU A 127 -6.70 -8.66 7.26
N LEU A 128 -5.58 -8.75 7.99
CA LEU A 128 -4.64 -9.84 7.86
C LEU A 128 -4.63 -10.65 9.16
N PRO A 129 -4.71 -11.99 9.09
CA PRO A 129 -4.80 -12.83 10.28
C PRO A 129 -3.52 -12.79 11.11
N CYS A 130 -3.70 -12.86 12.43
CA CYS A 130 -2.63 -13.03 13.39
C CYS A 130 -3.18 -13.69 14.68
N SER A 131 -2.34 -14.32 15.48
CA SER A 131 -2.77 -15.01 16.70
C SER A 131 -3.24 -14.05 17.81
N SER A 132 -2.59 -12.90 17.93
CA SER A 132 -2.83 -11.97 19.06
C SER A 132 -3.05 -10.52 18.62
N GLU A 133 -2.47 -10.13 17.50
CA GLU A 133 -2.48 -8.76 17.00
C GLU A 133 -2.78 -8.76 15.51
N ILE A 134 -4.06 -8.66 15.17
CA ILE A 134 -4.53 -8.58 13.79
C ILE A 134 -3.74 -7.51 13.06
N ARG A 135 -3.34 -7.81 11.83
CA ARG A 135 -2.60 -6.90 10.95
C ARG A 135 -3.52 -6.34 9.87
N THR A 136 -3.00 -5.42 9.09
CA THR A 136 -3.78 -4.79 8.03
C THR A 136 -2.94 -4.58 6.78
N LEU A 137 -3.63 -4.61 5.64
CA LEU A 137 -3.12 -4.26 4.32
C LEU A 137 -3.96 -3.09 3.81
N ALA A 138 -3.32 -1.92 3.67
CA ALA A 138 -3.96 -0.70 3.20
C ALA A 138 -3.61 -0.47 1.72
N VAL A 139 -4.62 -0.36 0.86
CA VAL A 139 -4.49 -0.15 -0.58
C VAL A 139 -4.91 1.27 -0.93
N ALA A 140 -3.97 2.11 -1.31
CA ALA A 140 -4.21 3.45 -1.82
C ALA A 140 -4.26 3.41 -3.36
N GLU A 141 -5.31 3.95 -3.94
CA GLU A 141 -5.47 4.10 -5.37
C GLU A 141 -4.99 5.48 -5.82
N TYR A 142 -4.12 5.49 -6.81
CA TYR A 142 -3.72 6.69 -7.56
C TYR A 142 -4.19 6.58 -9.00
N LYS A 143 -4.06 7.65 -9.77
CA LYS A 143 -4.48 7.66 -11.17
C LYS A 143 -3.83 6.55 -11.98
N ASP A 144 -2.53 6.34 -11.82
CA ASP A 144 -1.71 5.51 -12.70
C ASP A 144 -1.17 4.22 -12.03
N TYR A 145 -1.38 4.03 -10.72
CA TYR A 145 -0.88 2.89 -9.95
C TYR A 145 -1.66 2.72 -8.63
N TYR A 146 -1.44 1.58 -7.97
CA TYR A 146 -1.83 1.35 -6.58
C TYR A 146 -0.59 1.30 -5.68
N PHE A 147 -0.74 1.77 -4.46
CA PHE A 147 0.27 1.64 -3.42
C PHE A 147 -0.30 0.93 -2.21
N ILE A 148 0.37 -0.14 -1.79
CA ILE A 148 -0.04 -0.97 -0.67
C ILE A 148 0.95 -0.79 0.47
N CYS A 149 0.42 -0.53 1.68
CA CYS A 149 1.18 -0.51 2.93
C CYS A 149 0.72 -1.65 3.82
N THR A 150 1.67 -2.39 4.41
CA THR A 150 1.35 -3.51 5.31
C THR A 150 2.41 -3.70 6.39
N HIS A 151 2.02 -4.46 7.44
CA HIS A 151 2.90 -4.99 8.46
C HIS A 151 2.46 -6.41 8.79
N PHE A 152 3.31 -7.41 8.53
CA PHE A 152 2.95 -8.81 8.68
C PHE A 152 3.20 -9.34 10.11
N SER A 153 2.63 -10.50 10.39
CA SER A 153 2.78 -11.21 11.66
C SER A 153 4.21 -11.70 11.89
N LEU A 154 4.59 -11.82 13.16
CA LEU A 154 5.84 -12.49 13.58
C LEU A 154 5.82 -14.01 13.35
N HIS A 155 4.63 -14.61 13.15
CA HIS A 155 4.45 -16.04 12.98
C HIS A 155 4.32 -16.42 11.49
N GLU A 156 5.13 -17.37 11.02
CA GLU A 156 5.20 -17.75 9.61
C GLU A 156 3.85 -18.24 9.05
N GLU A 157 3.09 -19.00 9.82
CA GLU A 157 1.77 -19.50 9.38
C GLU A 157 0.79 -18.37 9.01
N TYR A 158 0.80 -17.26 9.79
CA TYR A 158 -0.03 -16.09 9.51
C TYR A 158 0.55 -15.24 8.38
N ARG A 159 1.88 -15.17 8.24
CA ARG A 159 2.50 -14.54 7.07
C ARG A 159 2.11 -15.23 5.78
N LEU A 160 2.10 -16.56 5.76
CA LEU A 160 1.65 -17.34 4.59
C LEU A 160 0.19 -17.04 4.22
N LYS A 161 -0.71 -16.98 5.21
CA LYS A 161 -2.12 -16.59 4.98
C LYS A 161 -2.22 -15.14 4.47
N ALA A 162 -1.41 -14.23 5.01
CA ALA A 162 -1.38 -12.84 4.59
C ALA A 162 -0.88 -12.67 3.14
N VAL A 163 0.08 -13.51 2.69
CA VAL A 163 0.53 -13.54 1.29
C VAL A 163 -0.61 -13.95 0.35
N GLU A 164 -1.42 -14.95 0.70
CA GLU A 164 -2.55 -15.37 -0.14
C GLU A 164 -3.61 -14.25 -0.24
N ILE A 165 -3.92 -13.56 0.87
CA ILE A 165 -4.80 -12.38 0.85
C ILE A 165 -4.22 -11.28 -0.03
N ALA A 166 -2.92 -11.00 0.09
CA ALA A 166 -2.25 -10.01 -0.75
C ALA A 166 -2.30 -10.40 -2.24
N ARG A 167 -2.14 -11.70 -2.56
CA ARG A 167 -2.27 -12.23 -3.93
C ARG A 167 -3.66 -11.97 -4.51
N GLU A 168 -4.70 -12.30 -3.76
CA GLU A 168 -6.09 -12.08 -4.18
C GLU A 168 -6.38 -10.58 -4.40
N VAL A 169 -5.92 -9.73 -3.48
CA VAL A 169 -6.05 -8.28 -3.60
C VAL A 169 -5.35 -7.76 -4.84
N VAL A 170 -4.08 -8.13 -5.05
CA VAL A 170 -3.27 -7.68 -6.21
C VAL A 170 -3.88 -8.17 -7.53
N ALA A 171 -4.38 -9.42 -7.57
CA ALA A 171 -5.02 -9.98 -8.77
C ALA A 171 -6.31 -9.24 -9.17
N GLY A 172 -6.98 -8.57 -8.22
CA GLY A 172 -8.18 -7.77 -8.47
C GLY A 172 -7.90 -6.31 -8.87
N LEU A 173 -6.63 -5.90 -9.03
CA LEU A 173 -6.24 -4.52 -9.37
C LEU A 173 -5.88 -4.41 -10.86
N ASP A 174 -6.31 -3.33 -11.50
CA ASP A 174 -6.22 -3.10 -12.95
C ASP A 174 -5.06 -2.19 -13.38
N LYS A 175 -4.26 -1.70 -12.42
CA LYS A 175 -3.09 -0.84 -12.65
C LYS A 175 -1.85 -1.45 -12.00
N PRO A 176 -0.63 -0.98 -12.33
CA PRO A 176 0.58 -1.38 -11.62
C PRO A 176 0.45 -1.24 -10.11
N VAL A 177 0.99 -2.19 -9.38
CA VAL A 177 0.95 -2.24 -7.91
C VAL A 177 2.35 -2.12 -7.35
N LEU A 178 2.54 -1.22 -6.40
CA LEU A 178 3.68 -1.16 -5.51
C LEU A 178 3.22 -1.57 -4.11
N LEU A 179 3.93 -2.48 -3.46
CA LEU A 179 3.71 -2.86 -2.07
C LEU A 179 4.96 -2.55 -1.27
N ALA A 180 4.80 -1.88 -0.12
CA ALA A 180 5.89 -1.67 0.80
C ALA A 180 5.47 -1.98 2.25
N GLY A 181 6.40 -2.54 3.03
CA GLY A 181 6.11 -2.88 4.41
C GLY A 181 7.18 -3.72 5.09
N ASP A 182 7.00 -3.84 6.40
CA ASP A 182 7.68 -4.81 7.24
C ASP A 182 6.95 -6.17 7.09
N LEU A 183 7.55 -7.09 6.36
CA LEU A 183 6.97 -8.42 6.14
C LEU A 183 7.38 -9.43 7.21
N ASN A 184 8.24 -9.06 8.17
CA ASN A 184 8.77 -9.95 9.19
C ASN A 184 9.29 -11.28 8.62
N ALA A 185 9.75 -11.28 7.38
CA ALA A 185 10.15 -12.43 6.59
C ALA A 185 11.56 -12.23 6.04
N TYR A 186 12.39 -13.26 6.09
CA TYR A 186 13.72 -13.22 5.49
C TYR A 186 13.67 -13.45 3.97
N PRO A 187 14.71 -13.04 3.21
CA PRO A 187 14.75 -13.20 1.76
C PRO A 187 14.57 -14.64 1.26
N ASP A 188 15.05 -15.63 2.01
CA ASP A 188 14.98 -17.05 1.69
C ASP A 188 13.75 -17.78 2.29
N SER A 189 12.90 -17.04 3.02
CA SER A 189 11.73 -17.59 3.70
C SER A 189 10.61 -17.98 2.74
N LYS A 190 9.77 -18.93 3.18
CA LYS A 190 8.59 -19.36 2.41
C LYS A 190 7.62 -18.20 2.07
N PRO A 191 7.31 -17.27 3.01
CA PRO A 191 6.43 -16.16 2.69
C PRO A 191 6.98 -15.28 1.55
N LEU A 192 8.29 -14.97 1.53
CA LEU A 192 8.85 -14.14 0.47
C LEU A 192 8.88 -14.89 -0.88
N LYS A 193 9.26 -16.15 -0.89
CA LYS A 193 9.20 -16.99 -2.11
C LYS A 193 7.80 -17.06 -2.71
N LYS A 194 6.76 -17.07 -1.87
CA LYS A 194 5.37 -17.02 -2.35
C LYS A 194 4.98 -15.64 -2.90
N PHE A 195 5.52 -14.54 -2.38
CA PHE A 195 5.37 -13.23 -3.01
C PHE A 195 6.02 -13.19 -4.39
N GLU A 196 7.21 -13.75 -4.54
CA GLU A 196 7.96 -13.78 -5.81
C GLU A 196 7.25 -14.55 -6.93
N GLU A 197 6.23 -15.37 -6.62
CA GLU A 197 5.37 -16.00 -7.63
C GLU A 197 4.47 -14.99 -8.37
N PHE A 198 4.19 -13.80 -7.81
CA PHE A 198 3.29 -12.81 -8.41
C PHE A 198 3.74 -11.36 -8.29
N MET A 199 4.81 -11.08 -7.53
CA MET A 199 5.43 -9.76 -7.38
C MET A 199 6.95 -9.87 -7.54
N VAL A 200 7.60 -8.78 -7.93
CA VAL A 200 9.06 -8.68 -8.02
C VAL A 200 9.57 -7.89 -6.81
N VAL A 201 10.60 -8.39 -6.12
CA VAL A 201 11.29 -7.63 -5.06
C VAL A 201 12.14 -6.54 -5.72
N LEU A 202 11.96 -5.30 -5.29
CA LEU A 202 12.59 -4.12 -5.89
C LEU A 202 13.77 -3.59 -5.06
N ASN A 203 13.82 -3.84 -3.75
CA ASN A 203 14.95 -3.43 -2.93
C ASN A 203 16.06 -4.48 -2.93
N ASP A 204 17.28 -4.02 -2.65
CA ASP A 204 18.46 -4.88 -2.47
C ASP A 204 18.36 -5.62 -1.12
N THR A 205 18.02 -6.90 -1.17
CA THR A 205 17.83 -7.75 0.01
C THR A 205 19.13 -8.14 0.72
N SER A 206 20.30 -7.86 0.15
CA SER A 206 21.58 -8.01 0.82
C SER A 206 21.83 -6.92 1.88
N LYS A 207 21.08 -5.81 1.82
CA LYS A 207 21.16 -4.71 2.77
C LYS A 207 20.23 -4.95 3.96
N PRO A 208 20.75 -4.94 5.19
CA PRO A 208 19.92 -5.13 6.36
C PRO A 208 18.99 -3.93 6.61
N THR A 209 17.84 -4.22 7.21
CA THR A 209 16.81 -3.24 7.58
C THR A 209 16.51 -3.24 9.08
N PHE A 210 16.92 -4.29 9.79
CA PHE A 210 16.70 -4.50 11.23
C PHE A 210 17.91 -5.22 11.87
N SER A 211 18.27 -4.96 13.15
CA SER A 211 17.88 -3.80 13.94
C SER A 211 18.76 -2.60 13.60
N ALA A 212 18.27 -1.38 13.85
CA ALA A 212 19.03 -0.16 13.54
C ALA A 212 20.36 -0.05 14.29
N THR A 213 20.47 -0.65 15.50
CA THR A 213 21.69 -0.65 16.33
C THR A 213 22.71 -1.72 15.94
N ASN A 214 22.23 -2.86 15.37
CA ASN A 214 23.08 -3.96 14.88
C ASN A 214 22.43 -4.59 13.63
N PRO A 215 22.52 -3.92 12.49
CA PRO A 215 21.81 -4.33 11.28
C PRO A 215 22.32 -5.67 10.75
N SER A 216 21.45 -6.69 10.74
CA SER A 216 21.82 -8.05 10.30
C SER A 216 20.70 -8.77 9.53
N LYS A 217 19.48 -8.19 9.48
CA LYS A 217 18.29 -8.82 8.91
C LYS A 217 17.66 -7.90 7.88
N CYS A 218 17.26 -8.44 6.73
CA CYS A 218 16.37 -7.77 5.78
C CYS A 218 14.97 -8.34 5.99
N ILE A 219 14.04 -7.51 6.48
CA ILE A 219 12.63 -7.88 6.75
C ILE A 219 11.64 -6.83 6.24
N ASP A 220 12.14 -5.68 5.78
CA ASP A 220 11.37 -4.62 5.16
C ASP A 220 11.59 -4.65 3.65
N TYR A 221 10.50 -4.50 2.88
CA TYR A 221 10.53 -4.70 1.44
C TYR A 221 9.75 -3.62 0.69
N VAL A 222 10.13 -3.48 -0.59
CA VAL A 222 9.34 -2.84 -1.65
C VAL A 222 9.20 -3.85 -2.77
N LEU A 223 7.96 -4.15 -3.18
CA LEU A 223 7.63 -5.10 -4.24
C LEU A 223 6.78 -4.43 -5.31
N GLY A 224 6.81 -4.99 -6.54
CA GLY A 224 6.04 -4.52 -7.68
C GLY A 224 5.31 -5.63 -8.42
N ALA A 225 4.11 -5.35 -8.96
CA ALA A 225 3.34 -6.25 -9.83
C ALA A 225 2.59 -5.49 -10.93
N GLY A 226 2.23 -6.19 -12.00
CA GLY A 226 1.37 -5.66 -13.07
C GLY A 226 2.04 -4.70 -14.06
N ALA A 227 3.38 -4.59 -14.04
CA ALA A 227 4.16 -3.76 -14.95
C ALA A 227 5.61 -4.23 -15.06
N HIS A 228 6.39 -3.58 -15.96
CA HIS A 228 7.84 -3.71 -15.95
C HIS A 228 8.45 -2.65 -15.02
N PHE A 229 9.26 -3.10 -14.05
CA PHE A 229 9.91 -2.22 -13.07
C PHE A 229 11.41 -2.12 -13.33
N VAL A 230 11.91 -0.88 -13.46
CA VAL A 230 13.35 -0.61 -13.61
C VAL A 230 13.84 0.09 -12.35
N VAL A 231 14.54 -0.65 -11.49
CA VAL A 231 15.14 -0.09 -10.26
C VAL A 231 16.39 0.70 -10.63
N LYS A 232 16.39 1.98 -10.30
CA LYS A 232 17.53 2.90 -10.49
C LYS A 232 18.42 2.96 -9.26
N LYS A 233 17.83 2.79 -8.08
CA LYS A 233 18.53 2.84 -6.79
C LYS A 233 17.78 2.04 -5.73
N SER A 234 18.53 1.35 -4.90
CA SER A 234 18.04 0.74 -3.66
C SER A 234 18.92 1.22 -2.50
N PHE A 235 18.29 1.64 -1.42
CA PHE A 235 18.94 2.24 -0.26
C PHE A 235 18.43 1.66 1.05
N SER A 236 19.34 1.49 2.02
CA SER A 236 19.02 1.24 3.43
C SER A 236 19.70 2.28 4.29
N GLY A 237 18.98 2.84 5.25
CA GLY A 237 19.37 3.98 6.08
C GLY A 237 20.29 3.63 7.24
N ILE A 238 21.35 2.87 7.01
CA ILE A 238 22.34 2.50 8.03
C ILE A 238 22.80 3.73 8.80
N GLY A 239 22.78 3.62 10.15
CA GLY A 239 23.09 4.71 11.08
C GLY A 239 21.91 5.57 11.48
N CYS A 240 20.70 5.33 10.94
CA CYS A 240 19.49 5.99 11.39
C CYS A 240 19.07 5.47 12.78
N GLN A 241 18.85 6.37 13.75
CA GLN A 241 18.48 6.04 15.12
C GLN A 241 17.04 6.46 15.47
N ALA A 242 16.26 6.92 14.49
CA ALA A 242 14.92 7.42 14.73
C ALA A 242 13.87 6.32 14.97
N SER A 243 14.24 5.06 14.69
CA SER A 243 13.47 3.82 14.98
C SER A 243 14.44 2.69 15.26
N ASP A 244 13.95 1.53 15.69
CA ASP A 244 14.71 0.27 15.73
C ASP A 244 14.81 -0.43 14.37
N HIS A 245 14.03 0.01 13.37
CA HIS A 245 14.22 -0.33 11.96
C HIS A 245 14.96 0.77 11.21
N LEU A 246 15.61 0.38 10.11
CA LEU A 246 16.20 1.30 9.15
C LEU A 246 15.19 1.64 8.06
N PRO A 247 15.05 2.93 7.66
CA PRO A 247 14.25 3.27 6.50
C PRO A 247 14.90 2.69 5.24
N ILE A 248 14.09 2.11 4.35
CA ILE A 248 14.53 1.72 3.02
C ILE A 248 13.78 2.52 1.96
N TYR A 249 14.41 2.76 0.83
CA TYR A 249 13.70 3.26 -0.35
C TYR A 249 14.28 2.70 -1.64
N VAL A 250 13.43 2.69 -2.67
CA VAL A 250 13.83 2.41 -4.05
C VAL A 250 13.44 3.59 -4.94
N ASP A 251 14.31 3.94 -5.88
CA ASP A 251 13.98 4.77 -7.02
C ASP A 251 13.62 3.82 -8.17
N VAL A 252 12.39 3.86 -8.63
CA VAL A 252 11.83 2.91 -9.59
C VAL A 252 11.09 3.61 -10.72
N GLU A 253 11.33 3.16 -11.96
CA GLU A 253 10.48 3.48 -13.10
C GLU A 253 9.47 2.36 -13.31
N ILE A 254 8.19 2.71 -13.43
CA ILE A 254 7.10 1.81 -13.80
C ILE A 254 6.85 2.01 -15.29
N LYS A 255 7.08 0.97 -16.09
CA LYS A 255 6.97 0.99 -17.54
C LYS A 255 5.92 0.01 -18.05
N LYS A 256 5.34 0.29 -19.20
CA LYS A 256 4.52 -0.68 -19.92
C LYS A 256 5.40 -1.85 -20.39
N GLN A 257 4.78 -3.04 -20.44
CA GLN A 257 5.42 -4.24 -20.99
C GLN A 257 5.49 -4.18 -22.50
#